data_a14ef2fad1163e93db7744510940916b
#
_entry.id   a14ef2fad1163e93db7744510940916b
#
_cell.length_a   1.000
_cell.length_b   1.000
_cell.length_c   1.000
_cell.angle_alpha   90.00
_cell.angle_beta   90.00
_cell.angle_gamma   90.00
#
_symmetry.space_group_name_H-M   'P 1'
#
loop_
_entity.id
_entity.type
_entity.pdbx_description
1 polymer ?
#
loop_
_entity_poly.entity_id
_entity_poly.type
_entity_poly.pdbx_seq_one_letter_code
_entity_poly.pdbx_strand_id
1 'polypeptide(L)'
;TQSPKPIGWTYFSAFWRRVALENKLDPETAGYIGEKFNAFLPNALGIKPIIKYLVENPDALWINMVIFTIVEGIVGLAIMFGLFTRIMSIGVFGLAMGILLGSGWIGTTCLDEWQIGILGIATGFVLFLTGSGKYSLDNYLMKNNFTITKKKWFAWLGSGILPIKESVFPRVVLIGSLFILGMTLMTNQIFHGGVWGTLHNKSVKPKLEITDGKITENRLSFDVFRTEGVDVY
;
A
#
# COMPACT_ATOMS: atom_id res chain seq x y z
N THR A 1 15.82 -7.20 18.95
CA THR A 1 14.57 -6.67 18.35
C THR A 1 14.94 -5.68 17.27
N GLN A 2 14.65 -6.02 16.01
CA GLN A 2 14.89 -5.14 14.87
C GLN A 2 14.01 -3.90 14.99
N SER A 3 14.60 -2.74 14.68
CA SER A 3 13.87 -1.48 14.62
C SER A 3 12.93 -1.47 13.41
N PRO A 4 11.68 -0.98 13.50
CA PRO A 4 10.76 -0.86 12.38
C PRO A 4 11.14 0.26 11.38
N LYS A 5 12.28 0.92 11.58
CA LYS A 5 12.75 2.06 10.77
C LYS A 5 12.78 1.81 9.26
N PRO A 6 13.28 0.67 8.75
CA PRO A 6 13.28 0.41 7.30
C PRO A 6 11.85 0.38 6.72
N ILE A 7 10.91 -0.20 7.46
CA ILE A 7 9.50 -0.27 7.04
C ILE A 7 8.89 1.12 6.98
N GLY A 8 9.13 1.95 8.01
CA GLY A 8 8.67 3.34 8.01
C GLY A 8 9.24 4.13 6.83
N TRP A 9 10.50 3.89 6.48
CA TRP A 9 11.13 4.55 5.33
C TRP A 9 10.48 4.18 4.00
N THR A 10 10.04 2.94 3.79
CA THR A 10 9.37 2.55 2.53
C THR A 10 8.11 3.37 2.29
N TYR A 11 7.26 3.56 3.30
CA TYR A 11 6.05 4.40 3.20
C TYR A 11 6.39 5.88 3.10
N PHE A 12 7.30 6.38 3.93
CA PHE A 12 7.68 7.79 3.90
C PHE A 12 8.36 8.18 2.58
N SER A 13 9.17 7.32 2.00
CA SER A 13 9.80 7.60 0.71
C SER A 13 8.78 7.68 -0.44
N ALA A 14 7.71 6.89 -0.39
CA ALA A 14 6.62 6.99 -1.35
C ALA A 14 5.88 8.34 -1.24
N PHE A 15 5.55 8.76 -0.01
CA PHE A 15 5.03 10.10 0.27
C PHE A 15 5.96 11.18 -0.27
N TRP A 16 7.25 11.12 0.09
CA TRP A 16 8.24 12.14 -0.30
C TRP A 16 8.35 12.27 -1.83
N ARG A 17 8.40 11.14 -2.54
CA ARG A 17 8.45 11.14 -4.01
C ARG A 17 7.22 11.77 -4.66
N ARG A 18 6.03 11.60 -4.08
CA ARG A 18 4.81 12.24 -4.60
C ARG A 18 4.81 13.74 -4.36
N VAL A 19 5.28 14.19 -3.21
CA VAL A 19 5.32 15.62 -2.88
C VAL A 19 6.47 16.34 -3.58
N ALA A 20 7.63 15.68 -3.71
CA ALA A 20 8.82 16.27 -4.33
C ALA A 20 8.75 16.33 -5.87
N LEU A 21 7.92 15.49 -6.48
CA LEU A 21 7.70 15.49 -7.94
C LEU A 21 6.40 16.25 -8.24
N GLU A 22 6.50 17.46 -8.75
CA GLU A 22 5.40 18.39 -8.98
C GLU A 22 4.22 17.78 -9.75
N ASN A 23 4.52 16.90 -10.72
CA ASN A 23 3.51 16.28 -11.56
C ASN A 23 2.75 15.10 -10.93
N LYS A 24 3.11 14.61 -9.75
CA LYS A 24 2.49 13.39 -9.20
C LYS A 24 1.10 13.60 -8.60
N LEU A 25 0.82 14.79 -8.11
CA LEU A 25 -0.46 15.17 -7.51
C LEU A 25 -1.24 16.20 -8.34
N ASP A 26 -0.72 16.61 -9.49
CA ASP A 26 -1.38 17.53 -10.39
C ASP A 26 -2.15 16.76 -11.48
N PRO A 27 -3.51 16.80 -11.49
CA PRO A 27 -4.34 16.10 -12.47
C PRO A 27 -4.11 16.51 -13.93
N GLU A 28 -3.60 17.72 -14.14
CA GLU A 28 -3.39 18.29 -15.49
C GLU A 28 -2.06 17.84 -16.13
N THR A 29 -1.22 17.15 -15.36
CA THR A 29 0.11 16.73 -15.84
C THR A 29 0.21 15.23 -16.10
N ALA A 30 0.97 14.87 -17.12
CA ALA A 30 1.31 13.49 -17.39
C ALA A 30 2.05 12.85 -16.19
N GLY A 31 1.60 11.68 -15.78
CA GLY A 31 2.16 10.96 -14.62
C GLY A 31 1.45 11.24 -13.31
N TYR A 32 0.28 11.87 -13.34
CA TYR A 32 -0.60 11.98 -12.19
C TYR A 32 -0.90 10.61 -11.59
N ILE A 33 -0.69 10.46 -10.28
CA ILE A 33 -0.84 9.16 -9.60
C ILE A 33 -2.27 8.62 -9.67
N GLY A 34 -3.27 9.48 -9.77
CA GLY A 34 -4.68 9.11 -9.89
C GLY A 34 -5.00 8.31 -11.16
N GLU A 35 -4.25 8.49 -12.25
CA GLU A 35 -4.43 7.72 -13.50
C GLU A 35 -4.25 6.21 -13.29
N LYS A 36 -3.45 5.80 -12.29
CA LYS A 36 -3.27 4.37 -11.97
C LYS A 36 -4.56 3.69 -11.53
N PHE A 37 -5.54 4.43 -11.03
CA PHE A 37 -6.82 3.87 -10.63
C PHE A 37 -7.61 3.30 -11.81
N ASN A 38 -7.46 3.90 -13.01
CA ASN A 38 -8.01 3.32 -14.22
C ASN A 38 -7.41 1.93 -14.49
N ALA A 39 -6.09 1.81 -14.33
CA ALA A 39 -5.40 0.53 -14.51
C ALA A 39 -5.79 -0.50 -13.42
N PHE A 40 -6.15 -0.07 -12.22
CA PHE A 40 -6.56 -0.97 -11.14
C PHE A 40 -8.00 -1.51 -11.30
N LEU A 41 -8.89 -0.71 -11.90
CA LEU A 41 -10.33 -0.94 -11.99
C LEU A 41 -10.74 -2.32 -12.54
N PRO A 42 -10.13 -2.87 -13.63
CA PRO A 42 -10.65 -4.07 -14.28
C PRO A 42 -10.82 -5.27 -13.36
N ASN A 43 -9.82 -5.57 -12.53
CA ASN A 43 -9.77 -6.77 -11.71
C ASN A 43 -9.59 -6.51 -10.21
N ALA A 44 -9.84 -5.29 -9.73
CA ALA A 44 -9.84 -4.98 -8.29
C ALA A 44 -10.81 -5.90 -7.53
N LEU A 45 -10.34 -6.44 -6.41
CA LEU A 45 -11.09 -7.42 -5.62
C LEU A 45 -11.82 -6.74 -4.45
N GLY A 46 -13.14 -6.81 -4.44
CA GLY A 46 -13.97 -6.27 -3.35
C GLY A 46 -14.11 -4.75 -3.31
N ILE A 47 -13.06 -4.00 -3.67
CA ILE A 47 -13.04 -2.52 -3.67
C ILE A 47 -13.34 -1.91 -5.06
N LYS A 48 -13.65 -2.73 -6.05
CA LYS A 48 -13.98 -2.27 -7.42
C LYS A 48 -15.04 -1.17 -7.48
N PRO A 49 -16.16 -1.22 -6.71
CA PRO A 49 -17.14 -0.13 -6.73
C PRO A 49 -16.58 1.21 -6.24
N ILE A 50 -15.66 1.17 -5.25
CA ILE A 50 -15.00 2.36 -4.72
C ILE A 50 -14.05 2.94 -5.78
N ILE A 51 -13.22 2.11 -6.39
CA ILE A 51 -12.30 2.56 -7.46
C ILE A 51 -13.10 3.13 -8.64
N LYS A 52 -14.19 2.47 -9.05
CA LYS A 52 -15.06 2.95 -10.12
C LYS A 52 -15.61 4.35 -9.80
N TYR A 53 -16.16 4.54 -8.59
CA TYR A 53 -16.66 5.85 -8.16
C TYR A 53 -15.57 6.93 -8.23
N LEU A 54 -14.34 6.62 -7.78
CA LEU A 54 -13.24 7.57 -7.82
C LEU A 54 -12.82 7.92 -9.25
N VAL A 55 -12.77 6.94 -10.15
CA VAL A 55 -12.43 7.15 -11.57
C VAL A 55 -13.51 8.00 -12.28
N GLU A 56 -14.79 7.80 -11.95
CA GLU A 56 -15.90 8.56 -12.50
C GLU A 56 -16.02 9.99 -11.90
N ASN A 57 -15.33 10.28 -10.80
CA ASN A 57 -15.39 11.57 -10.09
C ASN A 57 -13.97 12.12 -9.84
N PRO A 58 -13.38 12.86 -10.79
CA PRO A 58 -12.01 13.34 -10.71
C PRO A 58 -11.69 14.16 -9.45
N ASP A 59 -12.61 15.03 -9.02
CA ASP A 59 -12.42 15.80 -7.79
C ASP A 59 -12.33 14.91 -6.54
N ALA A 60 -13.19 13.89 -6.46
CA ALA A 60 -13.16 12.92 -5.37
C ALA A 60 -11.86 12.10 -5.42
N LEU A 61 -11.40 11.73 -6.61
CA LEU A 61 -10.13 11.03 -6.81
C LEU A 61 -8.96 11.87 -6.31
N TRP A 62 -8.89 13.13 -6.73
CA TRP A 62 -7.83 14.05 -6.30
C TRP A 62 -7.78 14.22 -4.78
N ILE A 63 -8.93 14.51 -4.15
CA ILE A 63 -9.02 14.65 -2.70
C ILE A 63 -8.53 13.37 -2.00
N ASN A 64 -8.98 12.21 -2.46
CA ASN A 64 -8.56 10.93 -1.89
C ASN A 64 -7.05 10.68 -2.07
N MET A 65 -6.46 11.06 -3.22
CA MET A 65 -5.03 10.94 -3.45
C MET A 65 -4.20 11.83 -2.53
N VAL A 66 -4.66 13.05 -2.27
CA VAL A 66 -4.02 13.96 -1.31
C VAL A 66 -4.09 13.39 0.11
N ILE A 67 -5.29 12.97 0.54
CA ILE A 67 -5.48 12.35 1.87
C ILE A 67 -4.61 11.09 2.01
N PHE A 68 -4.64 10.19 1.03
CA PHE A 68 -3.84 8.98 1.02
C PHE A 68 -2.35 9.30 1.16
N THR A 69 -1.86 10.29 0.42
CA THR A 69 -0.45 10.72 0.46
C THR A 69 -0.06 11.23 1.85
N ILE A 70 -0.91 12.08 2.46
CA ILE A 70 -0.67 12.59 3.83
C ILE A 70 -0.66 11.44 4.85
N VAL A 71 -1.64 10.54 4.77
CA VAL A 71 -1.73 9.37 5.67
C VAL A 71 -0.49 8.49 5.53
N GLU A 72 -0.06 8.22 4.30
CA GLU A 72 1.15 7.43 4.05
C GLU A 72 2.41 8.09 4.64
N GLY A 73 2.53 9.42 4.52
CA GLY A 73 3.61 10.20 5.13
C GLY A 73 3.62 10.11 6.65
N ILE A 74 2.46 10.30 7.28
CA ILE A 74 2.30 10.23 8.74
C ILE A 74 2.61 8.80 9.24
N VAL A 75 2.03 7.78 8.62
CA VAL A 75 2.24 6.37 8.97
C VAL A 75 3.72 6.01 8.81
N GLY A 76 4.33 6.40 7.68
CA GLY A 76 5.75 6.16 7.42
C GLY A 76 6.66 6.77 8.46
N LEU A 77 6.51 8.07 8.74
CA LEU A 77 7.30 8.77 9.77
C LEU A 77 7.08 8.18 11.15
N ALA A 78 5.83 7.97 11.55
CA ALA A 78 5.52 7.47 12.88
C ALA A 78 6.08 6.05 13.10
N ILE A 79 6.00 5.16 12.11
CA ILE A 79 6.62 3.82 12.16
C ILE A 79 8.15 3.94 12.19
N MET A 80 8.74 4.84 11.40
CA MET A 80 10.20 5.03 11.36
C MET A 80 10.76 5.46 12.73
N PHE A 81 10.06 6.36 13.42
CA PHE A 81 10.44 6.79 14.76
C PHE A 81 9.89 5.90 15.88
N GLY A 82 8.98 5.00 15.57
CA GLY A 82 8.32 4.12 16.53
C GLY A 82 7.43 4.92 17.50
N LEU A 83 6.60 5.82 16.95
CA LEU A 83 5.63 6.63 17.68
C LEU A 83 4.22 6.10 17.43
N PHE A 84 3.47 5.83 18.50
CA PHE A 84 2.13 5.23 18.42
C PHE A 84 2.09 4.00 17.50
N THR A 85 3.05 3.12 17.69
CA THR A 85 3.38 2.06 16.73
C THR A 85 2.21 1.17 16.40
N ARG A 86 1.34 0.81 17.36
CA ARG A 86 0.20 -0.09 17.10
C ARG A 86 -0.87 0.54 16.24
N ILE A 87 -1.27 1.79 16.50
CA ILE A 87 -2.25 2.46 15.62
C ILE A 87 -1.66 2.69 14.23
N MET A 88 -0.37 3.03 14.13
CA MET A 88 0.29 3.20 12.85
C MET A 88 0.47 1.87 12.10
N SER A 89 0.61 0.75 12.81
CA SER A 89 0.65 -0.58 12.18
C SER A 89 -0.71 -0.98 11.58
N ILE A 90 -1.83 -0.51 12.14
CA ILE A 90 -3.15 -0.62 11.50
C ILE A 90 -3.17 0.22 10.21
N GLY A 91 -2.54 1.40 10.21
CA GLY A 91 -2.34 2.19 8.99
C GLY A 91 -1.54 1.44 7.92
N VAL A 92 -0.41 0.83 8.30
CA VAL A 92 0.39 -0.04 7.40
C VAL A 92 -0.44 -1.17 6.83
N PHE A 93 -1.20 -1.87 7.68
CA PHE A 93 -2.11 -2.94 7.27
C PHE A 93 -3.15 -2.45 6.27
N GLY A 94 -3.80 -1.30 6.54
CA GLY A 94 -4.83 -0.71 5.69
C GLY A 94 -4.30 -0.27 4.32
N LEU A 95 -3.15 0.42 4.30
CA LEU A 95 -2.48 0.83 3.05
C LEU A 95 -2.09 -0.38 2.20
N ALA A 96 -1.50 -1.40 2.82
CA ALA A 96 -1.12 -2.64 2.15
C ALA A 96 -2.33 -3.43 1.63
N MET A 97 -3.44 -3.44 2.39
CA MET A 97 -4.72 -4.03 1.95
C MET A 97 -5.26 -3.32 0.72
N GLY A 98 -5.18 -1.99 0.67
CA GLY A 98 -5.57 -1.20 -0.50
C GLY A 98 -4.77 -1.58 -1.75
N ILE A 99 -3.44 -1.73 -1.61
CA ILE A 99 -2.56 -2.20 -2.69
C ILE A 99 -2.95 -3.62 -3.12
N LEU A 100 -3.09 -4.54 -2.18
CA LEU A 100 -3.44 -5.94 -2.49
C LEU A 100 -4.76 -6.05 -3.25
N LEU A 101 -5.80 -5.40 -2.76
CA LEU A 101 -7.14 -5.51 -3.33
C LEU A 101 -7.30 -4.71 -4.62
N GLY A 102 -6.60 -3.60 -4.76
CA GLY A 102 -6.66 -2.73 -5.95
C GLY A 102 -5.78 -3.22 -7.09
N SER A 103 -4.51 -3.46 -6.80
CA SER A 103 -3.47 -3.70 -7.80
C SER A 103 -2.79 -5.07 -7.71
N GLY A 104 -3.07 -5.89 -6.69
CA GLY A 104 -2.42 -7.18 -6.51
C GLY A 104 -2.62 -8.19 -7.65
N TRP A 105 -3.58 -7.95 -8.55
CA TRP A 105 -3.79 -8.74 -9.75
C TRP A 105 -2.83 -8.37 -10.91
N ILE A 106 -2.15 -7.22 -10.80
CA ILE A 106 -1.22 -6.73 -11.79
C ILE A 106 0.08 -7.51 -11.65
N GLY A 107 0.52 -8.13 -12.72
CA GLY A 107 1.78 -8.85 -12.76
C GLY A 107 2.13 -9.16 -14.20
N THR A 108 3.27 -8.68 -14.68
CA THR A 108 3.78 -9.00 -16.02
C THR A 108 4.86 -10.06 -15.94
N THR A 109 5.92 -9.79 -15.21
CA THR A 109 7.07 -10.68 -14.99
C THR A 109 7.26 -11.02 -13.52
N CYS A 110 6.84 -10.15 -12.62
CA CYS A 110 6.93 -10.29 -11.17
C CYS A 110 5.56 -10.06 -10.53
N LEU A 111 5.36 -10.60 -9.35
CA LEU A 111 4.14 -10.44 -8.54
C LEU A 111 4.28 -9.27 -7.55
N ASP A 112 4.95 -8.19 -7.95
CA ASP A 112 5.44 -7.16 -7.06
C ASP A 112 4.33 -6.51 -6.23
N GLU A 113 3.23 -6.08 -6.85
CA GLU A 113 2.12 -5.45 -6.15
C GLU A 113 1.43 -6.41 -5.18
N TRP A 114 1.25 -7.67 -5.59
CA TRP A 114 0.70 -8.68 -4.71
C TRP A 114 1.63 -8.96 -3.52
N GLN A 115 2.94 -9.12 -3.78
CA GLN A 115 3.94 -9.38 -2.73
C GLN A 115 4.03 -8.21 -1.76
N ILE A 116 4.08 -6.96 -2.25
CA ILE A 116 4.10 -5.75 -1.43
C ILE A 116 2.85 -5.69 -0.55
N GLY A 117 1.67 -5.99 -1.11
CA GLY A 117 0.42 -6.03 -0.37
C GLY A 117 0.46 -7.06 0.77
N ILE A 118 0.81 -8.31 0.49
CA ILE A 118 0.88 -9.38 1.49
C ILE A 118 1.95 -9.11 2.55
N LEU A 119 3.15 -8.69 2.17
CA LEU A 119 4.23 -8.37 3.11
C LEU A 119 3.86 -7.20 4.01
N GLY A 120 3.20 -6.17 3.47
CA GLY A 120 2.72 -5.04 4.25
C GLY A 120 1.65 -5.43 5.27
N ILE A 121 0.70 -6.29 4.89
CA ILE A 121 -0.33 -6.84 5.78
C ILE A 121 0.30 -7.65 6.91
N ALA A 122 1.19 -8.58 6.58
CA ALA A 122 1.90 -9.40 7.56
C ALA A 122 2.74 -8.54 8.51
N THR A 123 3.43 -7.54 7.97
CA THR A 123 4.23 -6.59 8.75
C THR A 123 3.38 -5.75 9.68
N GLY A 124 2.25 -5.21 9.21
CA GLY A 124 1.30 -4.46 10.04
C GLY A 124 0.81 -5.30 11.21
N PHE A 125 0.45 -6.56 10.97
CA PHE A 125 0.04 -7.48 12.02
C PHE A 125 1.14 -7.75 13.05
N VAL A 126 2.37 -8.04 12.60
CA VAL A 126 3.51 -8.27 13.49
C VAL A 126 3.82 -7.04 14.34
N LEU A 127 3.86 -5.86 13.72
CA LEU A 127 4.11 -4.60 14.44
C LEU A 127 3.00 -4.27 15.45
N PHE A 128 1.76 -4.60 15.15
CA PHE A 128 0.66 -4.45 16.11
C PHE A 128 0.87 -5.31 17.35
N LEU A 129 1.27 -6.56 17.18
CA LEU A 129 1.50 -7.48 18.28
C LEU A 129 2.73 -7.10 19.11
N THR A 130 3.84 -6.76 18.45
CA THR A 130 5.13 -6.55 19.12
C THR A 130 5.32 -5.11 19.61
N GLY A 131 4.66 -4.13 18.98
CA GLY A 131 4.97 -2.72 19.20
C GLY A 131 6.35 -2.35 18.67
N SER A 132 6.86 -1.19 19.07
CA SER A 132 8.18 -0.69 18.71
C SER A 132 9.30 -1.30 19.56
N GLY A 133 10.51 -1.29 19.01
CA GLY A 133 11.70 -1.77 19.70
C GLY A 133 12.29 -0.77 20.70
N LYS A 134 13.45 -1.14 21.25
CA LYS A 134 14.18 -0.38 22.28
C LYS A 134 14.50 1.07 21.86
N TYR A 135 14.79 1.30 20.59
CA TYR A 135 15.20 2.59 20.04
C TYR A 135 14.03 3.28 19.34
N SER A 136 12.95 3.56 20.07
CA SER A 136 11.73 4.19 19.56
C SER A 136 11.26 5.32 20.48
N LEU A 137 10.47 6.23 19.91
CA LEU A 137 9.86 7.32 20.70
C LEU A 137 8.87 6.76 21.74
N ASP A 138 8.08 5.77 21.42
CA ASP A 138 7.20 5.12 22.41
C ASP A 138 8.00 4.61 23.63
N ASN A 139 9.13 3.95 23.38
CA ASN A 139 9.97 3.43 24.47
C ASN A 139 10.66 4.57 25.25
N TYR A 140 11.07 5.63 24.58
CA TYR A 140 11.60 6.83 25.24
C TYR A 140 10.55 7.47 26.16
N LEU A 141 9.31 7.64 25.68
CA LEU A 141 8.21 8.19 26.47
C LEU A 141 7.88 7.30 27.68
N MET A 142 7.86 5.97 27.51
CA MET A 142 7.62 5.02 28.61
C MET A 142 8.74 5.06 29.65
N LYS A 143 10.01 5.09 29.25
CA LYS A 143 11.15 5.14 30.17
C LYS A 143 11.19 6.41 31.02
N ASN A 144 10.81 7.54 30.41
CA ASN A 144 10.75 8.83 31.11
C ASN A 144 9.43 9.07 31.83
N ASN A 145 8.57 8.06 31.96
CA ASN A 145 7.31 8.10 32.70
C ASN A 145 6.38 9.26 32.31
N PHE A 146 6.33 9.61 31.01
CA PHE A 146 5.41 10.63 30.54
C PHE A 146 3.95 10.28 30.90
N THR A 147 3.14 11.27 31.27
CA THR A 147 1.76 11.07 31.72
C THR A 147 0.90 10.32 30.71
N ILE A 148 1.15 10.51 29.40
CA ILE A 148 0.44 9.84 28.31
C ILE A 148 0.63 8.32 28.33
N THR A 149 1.82 7.84 28.72
CA THR A 149 2.15 6.41 28.73
C THR A 149 1.47 5.66 29.89
N LYS A 150 1.02 6.37 30.93
CA LYS A 150 0.28 5.80 32.06
C LYS A 150 -1.20 5.58 31.76
N LYS A 151 -1.69 6.09 30.64
CA LYS A 151 -3.08 5.92 30.22
C LYS A 151 -3.30 4.52 29.64
N LYS A 152 -4.39 3.86 30.02
CA LYS A 152 -4.73 2.49 29.57
C LYS A 152 -4.76 2.34 28.03
N TRP A 153 -5.22 3.37 27.34
CA TRP A 153 -5.29 3.36 25.88
C TRP A 153 -3.90 3.37 25.21
N PHE A 154 -2.85 3.89 25.89
CA PHE A 154 -1.51 3.94 25.30
C PHE A 154 -0.97 2.52 25.00
N ALA A 155 -1.27 1.53 25.85
CA ALA A 155 -0.89 0.15 25.62
C ALA A 155 -1.56 -0.46 24.36
N TRP A 156 -2.72 0.06 23.95
CA TRP A 156 -3.41 -0.36 22.72
C TRP A 156 -2.97 0.39 21.47
N LEU A 157 -2.58 1.65 21.59
CA LEU A 157 -2.27 2.50 20.44
C LEU A 157 -0.76 2.73 20.21
N GLY A 158 0.01 2.71 21.29
CA GLY A 158 1.46 2.87 21.26
C GLY A 158 2.19 1.55 21.30
N SER A 159 3.02 1.40 22.32
CA SER A 159 3.86 0.21 22.53
C SER A 159 3.79 -0.24 23.98
N GLY A 160 4.64 -1.20 24.36
CA GLY A 160 4.65 -1.83 25.66
C GLY A 160 3.93 -3.18 25.65
N ILE A 161 3.57 -3.69 26.83
CA ILE A 161 2.87 -4.96 26.95
C ILE A 161 1.45 -4.80 26.42
N LEU A 162 1.08 -5.62 25.44
CA LEU A 162 -0.28 -5.61 24.90
C LEU A 162 -1.24 -6.13 26.00
N PRO A 163 -2.33 -5.42 26.32
CA PRO A 163 -3.22 -5.78 27.44
C PRO A 163 -4.15 -6.96 27.05
N ILE A 164 -3.55 -8.08 26.65
CA ILE A 164 -4.19 -9.35 26.34
C ILE A 164 -3.64 -10.37 27.32
N LYS A 165 -4.51 -11.25 27.85
CA LYS A 165 -4.10 -12.34 28.74
C LYS A 165 -3.08 -13.24 28.04
N GLU A 166 -2.03 -13.66 28.75
CA GLU A 166 -0.99 -14.55 28.23
C GLU A 166 -1.55 -15.84 27.62
N SER A 167 -2.61 -16.39 28.20
CA SER A 167 -3.28 -17.59 27.71
C SER A 167 -4.06 -17.38 26.39
N VAL A 168 -4.41 -16.11 26.07
CA VAL A 168 -5.16 -15.74 24.85
C VAL A 168 -4.21 -15.31 23.73
N PHE A 169 -3.07 -14.71 24.07
CA PHE A 169 -2.12 -14.17 23.11
C PHE A 169 -1.68 -15.18 22.03
N PRO A 170 -1.29 -16.44 22.35
CA PRO A 170 -0.93 -17.42 21.32
C PRO A 170 -2.07 -17.74 20.36
N ARG A 171 -3.32 -17.73 20.85
CA ARG A 171 -4.51 -17.97 20.00
C ARG A 171 -4.72 -16.79 19.03
N VAL A 172 -4.56 -15.55 19.49
CA VAL A 172 -4.64 -14.36 18.63
C VAL A 172 -3.59 -14.41 17.54
N VAL A 173 -2.34 -14.76 17.89
CA VAL A 173 -1.25 -14.92 16.93
C VAL A 173 -1.58 -16.01 15.92
N LEU A 174 -2.02 -17.17 16.35
CA LEU A 174 -2.35 -18.29 15.47
C LEU A 174 -3.51 -17.94 14.53
N ILE A 175 -4.62 -17.43 15.06
CA ILE A 175 -5.80 -17.07 14.24
C ILE A 175 -5.45 -16.00 13.24
N GLY A 176 -4.74 -14.94 13.65
CA GLY A 176 -4.31 -13.87 12.76
C GLY A 176 -3.35 -14.36 11.67
N SER A 177 -2.40 -15.23 12.02
CA SER A 177 -1.48 -15.81 11.04
C SER A 177 -2.20 -16.72 10.04
N LEU A 178 -3.14 -17.54 10.50
CA LEU A 178 -3.96 -18.38 9.61
C LEU A 178 -4.87 -17.55 8.72
N PHE A 179 -5.43 -16.45 9.22
CA PHE A 179 -6.21 -15.53 8.42
C PHE A 179 -5.37 -14.89 7.29
N ILE A 180 -4.16 -14.41 7.63
CA ILE A 180 -3.24 -13.81 6.64
C ILE A 180 -2.81 -14.86 5.63
N LEU A 181 -2.48 -16.09 6.07
CA LEU A 181 -2.15 -17.19 5.18
C LEU A 181 -3.31 -17.52 4.23
N GLY A 182 -4.54 -17.65 4.75
CA GLY A 182 -5.74 -17.90 3.96
C GLY A 182 -5.96 -16.81 2.91
N MET A 183 -5.81 -15.54 3.31
CA MET A 183 -5.91 -14.40 2.39
C MET A 183 -4.79 -14.41 1.33
N THR A 184 -3.58 -14.78 1.72
CA THR A 184 -2.43 -14.94 0.81
C THR A 184 -2.74 -15.98 -0.26
N LEU A 185 -3.16 -17.17 0.14
CA LEU A 185 -3.49 -18.26 -0.79
C LEU A 185 -4.70 -17.92 -1.66
N MET A 186 -5.75 -17.33 -1.07
CA MET A 186 -6.96 -16.95 -1.79
C MET A 186 -6.67 -15.88 -2.85
N THR A 187 -5.97 -14.81 -2.49
CA THR A 187 -5.67 -13.74 -3.44
C THR A 187 -4.67 -14.19 -4.52
N ASN A 188 -3.69 -15.01 -4.17
CA ASN A 188 -2.79 -15.61 -5.15
C ASN A 188 -3.57 -16.47 -6.15
N GLN A 189 -4.51 -17.30 -5.67
CA GLN A 189 -5.35 -18.13 -6.53
C GLN A 189 -6.24 -17.32 -7.46
N ILE A 190 -6.90 -16.27 -6.91
CA ILE A 190 -7.83 -15.43 -7.70
C ILE A 190 -7.10 -14.62 -8.75
N PHE A 191 -5.94 -14.07 -8.41
CA PHE A 191 -5.20 -13.16 -9.28
C PHE A 191 -4.29 -13.88 -10.28
N HIS A 192 -3.66 -14.97 -9.87
CA HIS A 192 -2.55 -15.58 -10.61
C HIS A 192 -2.69 -17.07 -10.82
N GLY A 193 -3.66 -17.75 -10.17
CA GLY A 193 -3.77 -19.21 -10.22
C GLY A 193 -2.59 -19.94 -9.58
N GLY A 194 -1.89 -19.27 -8.64
CA GLY A 194 -0.60 -19.75 -8.12
C GLY A 194 -0.66 -20.83 -7.05
N VAL A 195 -1.85 -21.25 -6.61
CA VAL A 195 -2.01 -22.29 -5.58
C VAL A 195 -2.38 -23.64 -6.20
N TRP A 196 -3.32 -23.65 -7.15
CA TRP A 196 -3.71 -24.86 -7.90
C TRP A 196 -4.22 -24.47 -9.29
N GLY A 197 -4.07 -25.37 -10.23
CA GLY A 197 -4.50 -25.18 -11.61
C GLY A 197 -3.48 -24.46 -12.48
N THR A 198 -3.96 -23.80 -13.52
CA THR A 198 -3.10 -23.15 -14.50
C THR A 198 -2.78 -21.72 -14.09
N LEU A 199 -1.50 -21.37 -14.08
CA LEU A 199 -1.07 -19.98 -13.88
C LEU A 199 -1.65 -19.08 -14.97
N HIS A 200 -2.12 -17.91 -14.55
CA HIS A 200 -2.63 -16.90 -15.48
C HIS A 200 -2.18 -15.50 -15.06
N ASN A 201 -2.10 -14.61 -16.04
CA ASN A 201 -1.80 -13.20 -15.83
C ASN A 201 -2.95 -12.38 -16.41
N LYS A 202 -3.59 -11.60 -15.54
CA LYS A 202 -4.72 -10.73 -15.91
C LYS A 202 -4.27 -9.34 -16.38
N SER A 203 -2.97 -9.06 -16.33
CA SER A 203 -2.44 -7.78 -16.78
C SER A 203 -2.67 -7.57 -18.26
N VAL A 204 -3.21 -6.42 -18.62
CA VAL A 204 -3.38 -6.02 -20.01
C VAL A 204 -2.06 -5.43 -20.50
N LYS A 205 -1.54 -5.96 -21.61
CA LYS A 205 -0.39 -5.35 -22.29
C LYS A 205 -0.83 -4.01 -22.88
N PRO A 206 -0.06 -2.93 -22.70
CA PRO A 206 -0.37 -1.66 -23.33
C PRO A 206 -0.39 -1.82 -24.85
N LYS A 207 -1.44 -1.29 -25.49
CA LYS A 207 -1.49 -1.17 -26.94
C LYS A 207 -0.93 0.20 -27.33
N LEU A 208 -0.11 0.21 -28.35
CA LEU A 208 0.35 1.44 -28.99
C LEU A 208 -0.54 1.69 -30.20
N GLU A 209 -1.25 2.79 -30.20
CA GLU A 209 -2.02 3.28 -31.35
C GLU A 209 -1.26 4.45 -31.96
N ILE A 210 -0.98 4.33 -33.25
CA ILE A 210 -0.28 5.37 -34.01
C ILE A 210 -1.33 6.08 -34.84
N THR A 211 -1.47 7.38 -34.65
CA THR A 211 -2.40 8.24 -35.37
C THR A 211 -1.67 9.43 -35.99
N ASP A 212 -2.35 10.15 -36.88
CA ASP A 212 -1.90 11.43 -37.48
C ASP A 212 -0.51 11.38 -38.15
N GLY A 213 -0.19 10.27 -38.80
CA GLY A 213 1.04 10.14 -39.57
C GLY A 213 1.13 11.21 -40.68
N LYS A 214 2.14 12.10 -40.61
CA LYS A 214 2.43 13.13 -41.61
C LYS A 214 3.85 13.00 -42.11
N ILE A 215 4.00 13.00 -43.41
CA ILE A 215 5.30 13.05 -44.08
C ILE A 215 5.48 14.43 -44.68
N THR A 216 6.49 15.16 -44.22
CA THR A 216 6.85 16.48 -44.73
C THR A 216 8.31 16.44 -45.17
N GLU A 217 8.55 16.53 -46.47
CA GLU A 217 9.86 16.50 -47.13
C GLU A 217 10.80 15.39 -46.62
N ASN A 218 11.41 15.59 -45.48
CA ASN A 218 12.39 14.63 -44.89
C ASN A 218 12.09 14.25 -43.43
N ARG A 219 10.85 14.54 -42.98
CA ARG A 219 10.41 14.25 -41.58
C ARG A 219 9.13 13.44 -41.61
N LEU A 220 9.12 12.37 -40.80
CA LEU A 220 7.93 11.63 -40.45
C LEU A 220 7.52 12.02 -39.03
N SER A 221 6.31 12.58 -38.89
CA SER A 221 5.70 12.84 -37.58
C SER A 221 4.43 12.01 -37.45
N PHE A 222 4.19 11.49 -36.25
CA PHE A 222 2.99 10.74 -35.91
C PHE A 222 2.73 10.89 -34.42
N ASP A 223 1.47 10.80 -34.03
CA ASP A 223 1.06 10.77 -32.64
C ASP A 223 1.03 9.30 -32.17
N VAL A 224 1.63 9.03 -31.01
CA VAL A 224 1.60 7.74 -30.37
C VAL A 224 0.73 7.82 -29.14
N PHE A 225 -0.42 7.19 -29.19
CA PHE A 225 -1.27 7.01 -28.03
C PHE A 225 -1.00 5.64 -27.44
N ARG A 226 -0.64 5.61 -26.17
CA ARG A 226 -0.51 4.38 -25.40
C ARG A 226 -1.80 4.15 -24.62
N THR A 227 -2.57 3.13 -24.99
CA THR A 227 -3.69 2.71 -24.16
C THR A 227 -3.15 2.17 -22.83
N GLU A 228 -3.91 2.39 -21.76
CA GLU A 228 -3.52 2.00 -20.42
C GLU A 228 -3.05 0.56 -20.33
N GLY A 229 -2.00 0.37 -19.60
CA GLY A 229 -1.39 -0.90 -19.28
C GLY A 229 -0.33 -0.69 -18.22
N VAL A 230 0.14 -1.78 -17.65
CA VAL A 230 1.24 -1.74 -16.68
C VAL A 230 2.48 -1.17 -17.37
N ASP A 231 3.12 -0.20 -16.74
CA ASP A 231 4.41 0.30 -17.19
C ASP A 231 5.41 -0.85 -17.24
N VAL A 232 5.73 -1.28 -18.45
CA VAL A 232 6.83 -2.21 -18.71
C VAL A 232 8.04 -1.32 -18.95
N TYR A 233 8.92 -1.24 -17.97
CA TYR A 233 10.23 -0.62 -18.13
C TYR A 233 11.20 -1.64 -18.73
#